data_aad7657c95f997f20175d55d0e095582
#
_entry.id   aad7657c95f997f20175d55d0e095582
#
_cell.length_a   1.000
_cell.length_b   1.000
_cell.length_c   1.000
_cell.angle_alpha   90.00
_cell.angle_beta   90.00
_cell.angle_gamma   90.00
#
_symmetry.space_group_name_H-M   'P 1'
#
loop_
_entity.id
_entity.type
_entity.pdbx_description
1 polymer ?
#
loop_
_entity_poly.entity_id
_entity_poly.type
_entity_poly.pdbx_seq_one_letter_code
_entity_poly.pdbx_strand_id
1 'polypeptide(L)'
;PIVTEDNISSKEYNLIEYQTNFDNEKIRSLFSNFKTLDLLELFNLKKDYEKLGYSYDEIEIHIYQLFISPYLYGLMTVLSSVIMINIRKKTSIYFNIILGIFISVLIYYLNFLFASLGNTGKIPPEISVFLPIIFITIITTIGLVRINEK
;
A
#
# COMPACT_ATOMS: atom_id res chain seq x y z
N PRO A 1 -64.03 18.98 35.13
CA PRO A 1 -62.61 19.00 34.92
C PRO A 1 -62.31 19.38 33.48
N ILE A 2 -61.67 20.53 33.37
CA ILE A 2 -61.33 21.19 32.14
C ILE A 2 -60.00 20.64 31.68
N VAL A 3 -59.96 20.06 30.50
CA VAL A 3 -58.73 19.69 29.81
C VAL A 3 -58.26 20.89 29.00
N THR A 4 -57.16 21.48 29.40
CA THR A 4 -56.51 22.60 28.70
C THR A 4 -55.70 22.01 27.54
N GLU A 5 -56.04 22.47 26.31
CA GLU A 5 -55.24 22.24 25.10
C GLU A 5 -53.92 23.00 25.22
N ASP A 6 -52.85 22.26 25.42
CA ASP A 6 -51.49 22.81 25.31
C ASP A 6 -51.16 23.06 23.83
N ASN A 7 -50.88 24.34 23.53
CA ASN A 7 -50.37 24.82 22.24
C ASN A 7 -49.08 24.09 21.85
N ILE A 8 -49.20 23.18 20.90
CA ILE A 8 -48.04 22.66 20.17
C ILE A 8 -47.65 23.72 19.13
N SER A 9 -46.67 24.55 19.47
CA SER A 9 -46.05 25.45 18.49
C SER A 9 -45.13 24.62 17.61
N SER A 10 -45.60 24.25 16.42
CA SER A 10 -44.74 23.68 15.37
C SER A 10 -43.79 24.77 14.88
N LYS A 11 -42.52 24.68 15.25
CA LYS A 11 -41.45 25.41 14.59
C LYS A 11 -41.28 24.84 13.19
N GLU A 12 -41.67 25.61 12.18
CA GLU A 12 -41.26 25.35 10.80
C GLU A 12 -39.75 25.48 10.72
N TYR A 13 -39.08 24.33 10.61
CA TYR A 13 -37.67 24.31 10.23
C TYR A 13 -37.61 24.52 8.72
N ASN A 14 -37.11 25.68 8.30
CA ASN A 14 -36.68 25.88 6.92
C ASN A 14 -35.70 24.77 6.57
N LEU A 15 -36.11 23.93 5.65
CA LEU A 15 -35.19 22.95 5.04
C LEU A 15 -34.08 23.75 4.35
N ILE A 16 -32.94 23.82 4.99
CA ILE A 16 -31.72 24.32 4.35
C ILE A 16 -31.25 23.21 3.42
N GLU A 17 -31.58 23.35 2.14
CA GLU A 17 -31.07 22.50 1.08
C GLU A 17 -29.58 22.76 0.94
N TYR A 18 -28.77 21.98 1.66
CA TYR A 18 -27.34 21.89 1.39
C TYR A 18 -27.19 21.16 0.07
N GLN A 19 -26.87 21.86 -0.99
CA GLN A 19 -26.31 21.24 -2.20
C GLN A 19 -24.99 20.58 -1.82
N THR A 20 -25.09 19.39 -1.30
CA THR A 20 -23.92 18.49 -1.15
C THR A 20 -23.56 18.05 -2.56
N ASN A 21 -22.43 18.50 -3.04
CA ASN A 21 -21.82 18.06 -4.31
C ASN A 21 -21.32 16.60 -4.18
N PHE A 22 -22.09 15.76 -3.49
CA PHE A 22 -21.88 14.33 -3.41
C PHE A 22 -22.55 13.69 -4.61
N ASP A 23 -21.82 13.70 -5.71
CA ASP A 23 -22.18 12.90 -6.87
C ASP A 23 -22.17 11.42 -6.48
N ASN A 24 -23.23 10.68 -6.84
CA ASN A 24 -23.33 9.24 -6.57
C ASN A 24 -22.15 8.46 -7.15
N GLU A 25 -21.51 8.96 -8.23
CA GLU A 25 -20.29 8.41 -8.78
C GLU A 25 -19.08 8.61 -7.85
N LYS A 26 -18.98 9.75 -7.16
CA LYS A 26 -17.91 9.99 -6.17
C LYS A 26 -18.04 9.08 -4.95
N ILE A 27 -19.27 8.87 -4.46
CA ILE A 27 -19.50 7.94 -3.35
C ILE A 27 -19.13 6.51 -3.78
N ARG A 28 -19.48 6.09 -4.98
CA ARG A 28 -19.08 4.78 -5.52
C ARG A 28 -17.58 4.63 -5.69
N SER A 29 -16.86 5.66 -6.10
CA SER A 29 -15.40 5.63 -6.21
C SER A 29 -14.71 5.55 -4.85
N LEU A 30 -15.25 6.20 -3.82
CA LEU A 30 -14.74 6.11 -2.44
C LEU A 30 -14.87 4.71 -1.85
N PHE A 31 -15.90 3.95 -2.24
CA PHE A 31 -16.13 2.57 -1.80
C PHE A 31 -15.65 1.52 -2.81
N SER A 32 -15.18 1.93 -3.98
CA SER A 32 -14.62 1.03 -4.97
C SER A 32 -13.25 0.51 -4.51
N ASN A 33 -12.89 -0.68 -4.96
CA ASN A 33 -11.60 -1.27 -4.66
C ASN A 33 -10.49 -0.45 -5.36
N PHE A 34 -9.87 0.51 -4.64
CA PHE A 34 -8.85 1.42 -5.16
C PHE A 34 -7.65 0.69 -5.80
N LYS A 35 -7.48 -0.61 -5.52
CA LYS A 35 -6.44 -1.46 -6.14
C LYS A 35 -6.66 -1.72 -7.64
N THR A 36 -7.84 -1.44 -8.15
CA THR A 36 -8.19 -1.63 -9.57
C THR A 36 -8.23 -0.31 -10.35
N LEU A 37 -8.02 0.81 -9.67
CA LEU A 37 -8.07 2.14 -10.26
C LEU A 37 -6.75 2.45 -11.00
N ASP A 38 -6.88 3.24 -12.07
CA ASP A 38 -5.73 3.77 -12.78
C ASP A 38 -4.98 4.81 -11.94
N LEU A 39 -3.70 5.06 -12.25
CA LEU A 39 -2.85 6.00 -11.50
C LEU A 39 -3.48 7.40 -11.39
N LEU A 40 -4.09 7.91 -12.45
CA LEU A 40 -4.75 9.22 -12.43
C LEU A 40 -5.97 9.23 -11.50
N GLU A 41 -6.74 8.16 -11.50
CA GLU A 41 -7.89 8.00 -10.61
C GLU A 41 -7.46 7.89 -9.15
N LEU A 42 -6.35 7.19 -8.87
CA LEU A 42 -5.77 7.09 -7.52
C LEU A 42 -5.33 8.45 -6.98
N PHE A 43 -4.69 9.29 -7.79
CA PHE A 43 -4.31 10.65 -7.39
C PHE A 43 -5.54 11.54 -7.09
N ASN A 44 -6.59 11.43 -7.91
CA ASN A 44 -7.83 12.16 -7.69
C ASN A 44 -8.52 11.66 -6.41
N LEU A 45 -8.57 10.36 -6.21
CA LEU A 45 -9.14 9.74 -5.01
C LEU A 45 -8.39 10.18 -3.74
N LYS A 46 -7.05 10.18 -3.74
CA LYS A 46 -6.24 10.71 -2.63
C LYS A 46 -6.63 12.14 -2.29
N LYS A 47 -6.74 13.02 -3.30
CA LYS A 47 -7.10 14.42 -3.14
C LYS A 47 -8.52 14.62 -2.59
N ASP A 48 -9.44 13.75 -2.97
CA ASP A 48 -10.81 13.81 -2.46
C ASP A 48 -10.89 13.31 -0.99
N TYR A 49 -10.13 12.28 -0.63
CA TYR A 49 -10.00 11.83 0.78
C TYR A 49 -9.39 12.93 1.67
N GLU A 50 -8.33 13.59 1.20
CA GLU A 50 -7.69 14.70 1.90
C GLU A 50 -8.67 15.86 2.17
N LYS A 51 -9.49 16.25 1.18
CA LYS A 51 -10.51 17.29 1.32
C LYS A 51 -11.62 16.92 2.31
N LEU A 52 -11.93 15.65 2.42
CA LEU A 52 -12.96 15.11 3.29
C LEU A 52 -12.46 14.85 4.71
N GLY A 53 -11.13 14.99 4.95
CA GLY A 53 -10.50 14.72 6.25
C GLY A 53 -10.42 13.23 6.59
N TYR A 54 -10.51 12.34 5.60
CA TYR A 54 -10.31 10.91 5.77
C TYR A 54 -8.82 10.55 5.66
N SER A 55 -8.44 9.45 6.33
CA SER A 55 -7.08 8.89 6.17
C SER A 55 -6.92 8.37 4.74
N TYR A 56 -5.84 8.79 4.09
CA TYR A 56 -5.45 8.40 2.73
C TYR A 56 -4.18 7.54 2.69
N ASP A 57 -3.67 7.14 3.85
CA ASP A 57 -2.41 6.39 4.00
C ASP A 57 -2.39 5.12 3.14
N GLU A 58 -3.50 4.39 3.08
CA GLU A 58 -3.62 3.17 2.31
C GLU A 58 -3.52 3.42 0.79
N ILE A 59 -4.12 4.51 0.32
CA ILE A 59 -4.07 4.92 -1.09
C ILE A 59 -2.64 5.37 -1.43
N GLU A 60 -2.00 6.10 -0.55
CA GLU A 60 -0.64 6.60 -0.72
C GLU A 60 0.38 5.46 -0.76
N ILE A 61 0.27 4.49 0.13
CA ILE A 61 1.08 3.27 0.11
C ILE A 61 0.92 2.53 -1.22
N HIS A 62 -0.30 2.41 -1.73
CA HIS A 62 -0.55 1.75 -3.00
C HIS A 62 0.08 2.49 -4.18
N ILE A 63 0.00 3.82 -4.21
CA ILE A 63 0.66 4.65 -5.21
C ILE A 63 2.18 4.43 -5.17
N TYR A 64 2.81 4.50 -3.99
CA TYR A 64 4.24 4.25 -3.84
C TYR A 64 4.64 2.83 -4.29
N GLN A 65 3.84 1.82 -3.95
CA GLN A 65 4.06 0.45 -4.39
C GLN A 65 4.03 0.31 -5.91
N LEU A 66 3.12 0.98 -6.61
CA LEU A 66 3.06 0.96 -8.07
C LEU A 66 4.33 1.54 -8.70
N PHE A 67 4.81 2.68 -8.20
CA PHE A 67 6.04 3.30 -8.72
C PHE A 67 7.30 2.47 -8.44
N ILE A 68 7.34 1.80 -7.31
CA ILE A 68 8.51 1.08 -6.81
C ILE A 68 8.57 -0.37 -7.29
N SER A 69 7.42 -0.93 -7.71
CA SER A 69 7.33 -2.31 -8.20
C SER A 69 8.34 -2.66 -9.31
N PRO A 70 8.55 -1.83 -10.35
CA PRO A 70 9.54 -2.15 -11.38
C PRO A 70 10.95 -2.28 -10.83
N TYR A 71 11.32 -1.41 -9.89
CA TYR A 71 12.61 -1.46 -9.21
C TYR A 71 12.76 -2.71 -8.36
N LEU A 72 11.72 -3.08 -7.62
CA LEU A 72 11.69 -4.31 -6.81
C LEU A 72 11.89 -5.55 -7.69
N TYR A 73 11.21 -5.63 -8.83
CA TYR A 73 11.37 -6.76 -9.76
C TYR A 73 12.77 -6.82 -10.36
N GLY A 74 13.37 -5.68 -10.68
CA GLY A 74 14.77 -5.59 -11.10
C GLY A 74 15.72 -6.12 -10.02
N LEU A 75 15.56 -5.69 -8.77
CA LEU A 75 16.34 -6.18 -7.64
C LEU A 75 16.21 -7.70 -7.43
N MET A 76 14.99 -8.23 -7.54
CA MET A 76 14.71 -9.65 -7.42
C MET A 76 15.42 -10.46 -8.51
N THR A 77 15.49 -9.93 -9.72
CA THR A 77 16.23 -10.55 -10.84
C THR A 77 17.73 -10.60 -10.55
N VAL A 78 18.31 -9.49 -10.07
CA VAL A 78 19.72 -9.43 -9.69
C VAL A 78 20.02 -10.40 -8.53
N LEU A 79 19.17 -10.39 -7.49
CA LEU A 79 19.30 -11.29 -6.34
C LEU A 79 19.26 -12.77 -6.76
N SER A 80 18.35 -13.14 -7.65
CA SER A 80 18.28 -14.49 -8.20
C SER A 80 19.54 -14.88 -8.95
N SER A 81 20.11 -13.96 -9.73
CA SER A 81 21.38 -14.15 -10.44
C SER A 81 22.55 -14.35 -9.46
N VAL A 82 22.60 -13.55 -8.40
CA VAL A 82 23.61 -13.66 -7.33
C VAL A 82 23.55 -15.04 -6.66
N ILE A 83 22.36 -15.50 -6.33
CA ILE A 83 22.15 -16.83 -5.75
C ILE A 83 22.66 -17.90 -6.72
N MET A 84 22.28 -17.83 -7.99
CA MET A 84 22.63 -18.82 -9.00
C MET A 84 24.15 -18.91 -9.25
N ILE A 85 24.84 -17.79 -9.30
CA ILE A 85 26.30 -17.75 -9.54
C ILE A 85 27.07 -18.34 -8.36
N ASN A 86 26.65 -18.06 -7.13
CA ASN A 86 27.29 -18.57 -5.93
C ASN A 86 27.19 -20.11 -5.80
N ILE A 87 26.21 -20.69 -6.45
CA ILE A 87 25.81 -22.09 -6.45
C ILE A 87 26.74 -22.97 -7.29
N ARG A 88 27.26 -22.46 -8.40
CA ARG A 88 28.04 -23.26 -9.38
C ARG A 88 29.26 -23.97 -8.78
N LYS A 89 29.65 -23.61 -7.56
CA LYS A 89 30.93 -24.05 -7.03
C LYS A 89 30.92 -25.26 -6.10
N LYS A 90 29.82 -25.59 -5.39
CA LYS A 90 29.84 -26.75 -4.45
C LYS A 90 28.48 -27.27 -3.93
N THR A 91 27.33 -26.74 -4.30
CA THR A 91 26.06 -27.06 -3.63
C THR A 91 25.06 -27.76 -4.55
N SER A 92 24.26 -28.68 -3.99
CA SER A 92 23.19 -29.39 -4.71
C SER A 92 22.17 -28.41 -5.31
N ILE A 93 21.75 -28.65 -6.53
CA ILE A 93 20.70 -27.85 -7.22
C ILE A 93 19.42 -27.74 -6.37
N TYR A 94 19.04 -28.82 -5.70
CA TYR A 94 17.84 -28.86 -4.85
C TYR A 94 17.93 -27.86 -3.67
N PHE A 95 19.06 -27.78 -3.03
CA PHE A 95 19.28 -26.84 -1.91
C PHE A 95 19.07 -25.38 -2.36
N ASN A 96 19.47 -25.07 -3.56
CA ASN A 96 19.42 -23.74 -4.13
C ASN A 96 18.00 -23.34 -4.52
N ILE A 97 17.23 -24.29 -5.04
CA ILE A 97 15.79 -24.07 -5.33
C ILE A 97 15.08 -23.78 -4.00
N ILE A 98 15.32 -24.58 -2.98
CA ILE A 98 14.72 -24.38 -1.65
C ILE A 98 15.12 -23.02 -1.07
N LEU A 99 16.39 -22.64 -1.17
CA LEU A 99 16.88 -21.35 -0.71
C LEU A 99 16.21 -20.18 -1.45
N GLY A 100 16.08 -20.27 -2.77
CA GLY A 100 15.40 -19.25 -3.58
C GLY A 100 13.92 -19.08 -3.18
N ILE A 101 13.22 -20.19 -2.99
CA ILE A 101 11.81 -20.17 -2.53
C ILE A 101 11.74 -19.53 -1.13
N PHE A 102 12.61 -19.94 -0.21
CA PHE A 102 12.63 -19.40 1.15
C PHE A 102 12.86 -17.89 1.17
N ILE A 103 13.84 -17.40 0.40
CA ILE A 103 14.13 -15.96 0.29
C ILE A 103 12.94 -15.21 -0.32
N SER A 104 12.30 -15.76 -1.36
CA SER A 104 11.12 -15.13 -1.98
C SER A 104 9.95 -15.00 -1.01
N VAL A 105 9.67 -16.04 -0.23
CA VAL A 105 8.63 -16.01 0.80
C VAL A 105 8.96 -14.99 1.89
N LEU A 106 10.22 -14.93 2.32
CA LEU A 106 10.67 -13.99 3.34
C LEU A 106 10.52 -12.54 2.87
N ILE A 107 10.91 -12.24 1.63
CA ILE A 107 10.76 -10.91 1.04
C ILE A 107 9.28 -10.52 0.90
N TYR A 108 8.45 -11.45 0.43
CA TYR A 108 7.01 -11.23 0.35
C TYR A 108 6.41 -10.91 1.72
N TYR A 109 6.78 -11.68 2.73
CA TYR A 109 6.29 -11.49 4.09
C TYR A 109 6.75 -10.15 4.69
N LEU A 110 8.00 -9.75 4.46
CA LEU A 110 8.50 -8.43 4.87
C LEU A 110 7.69 -7.30 4.22
N ASN A 111 7.50 -7.34 2.90
CA ASN A 111 6.69 -6.33 2.21
C ASN A 111 5.25 -6.27 2.78
N PHE A 112 4.64 -7.43 3.02
CA PHE A 112 3.30 -7.51 3.60
C PHE A 112 3.24 -6.91 5.01
N LEU A 113 4.20 -7.21 5.87
CA LEU A 113 4.26 -6.68 7.23
C LEU A 113 4.38 -5.15 7.24
N PHE A 114 5.32 -4.60 6.48
CA PHE A 114 5.52 -3.16 6.43
C PHE A 114 4.33 -2.44 5.81
N ALA A 115 3.73 -2.97 4.76
CA ALA A 115 2.50 -2.43 4.18
C ALA A 115 1.35 -2.44 5.20
N SER A 116 1.19 -3.53 5.95
CA SER A 116 0.17 -3.63 7.00
C SER A 116 0.38 -2.62 8.13
N LEU A 117 1.63 -2.39 8.54
CA LEU A 117 1.96 -1.39 9.56
C LEU A 117 1.69 0.04 9.06
N GLY A 118 1.97 0.32 7.78
CA GLY A 118 1.64 1.59 7.16
C GLY A 118 0.14 1.82 7.06
N ASN A 119 -0.62 0.82 6.59
CA ASN A 119 -2.08 0.91 6.47
C ASN A 119 -2.79 1.13 7.82
N THR A 120 -2.18 0.70 8.90
CA THR A 120 -2.69 0.95 10.27
C THR A 120 -2.26 2.30 10.85
N GLY A 121 -1.55 3.14 10.07
CA GLY A 121 -1.05 4.45 10.52
C GLY A 121 0.03 4.39 11.60
N LYS A 122 0.61 3.20 11.88
CA LYS A 122 1.67 3.03 12.89
C LYS A 122 3.02 3.54 12.41
N ILE A 123 3.24 3.54 11.11
CA ILE A 123 4.43 4.08 10.46
C ILE A 123 4.01 4.92 9.26
N PRO A 124 4.78 5.97 8.91
CA PRO A 124 4.52 6.77 7.72
C PRO A 124 4.48 5.92 6.44
N PRO A 125 3.60 6.24 5.48
CA PRO A 125 3.47 5.53 4.21
C PRO A 125 4.79 5.33 3.47
N GLU A 126 5.63 6.36 3.44
CA GLU A 126 6.95 6.33 2.79
C GLU A 126 7.84 5.26 3.42
N ILE A 127 7.96 5.24 4.75
CA ILE A 127 8.81 4.28 5.46
C ILE A 127 8.32 2.85 5.21
N SER A 128 7.00 2.66 5.18
CA SER A 128 6.40 1.33 4.97
C SER A 128 6.78 0.71 3.63
N VAL A 129 7.00 1.53 2.61
CA VAL A 129 7.32 1.06 1.25
C VAL A 129 8.83 1.03 1.00
N PHE A 130 9.57 2.05 1.45
CA PHE A 130 11.01 2.14 1.16
C PHE A 130 11.87 1.23 2.03
N LEU A 131 11.49 0.97 3.28
CA LEU A 131 12.31 0.22 4.22
C LEU A 131 12.56 -1.23 3.77
N PRO A 132 11.57 -2.03 3.36
CA PRO A 132 11.82 -3.37 2.84
C PRO A 132 12.71 -3.37 1.60
N ILE A 133 12.60 -2.37 0.74
CA ILE A 133 13.41 -2.25 -0.48
C ILE A 133 14.87 -1.96 -0.14
N ILE A 134 15.12 -1.09 0.82
CA ILE A 134 16.47 -0.81 1.31
C ILE A 134 17.11 -2.11 1.82
N PHE A 135 16.39 -2.92 2.60
CA PHE A 135 16.88 -4.21 3.07
C PHE A 135 17.25 -5.14 1.92
N ILE A 136 16.37 -5.27 0.93
CA ILE A 136 16.64 -6.14 -0.23
C ILE A 136 17.84 -5.61 -1.02
N THR A 137 17.96 -4.31 -1.20
CA THR A 137 19.08 -3.67 -1.89
C THR A 137 20.41 -3.95 -1.19
N ILE A 138 20.46 -3.82 0.13
CA ILE A 138 21.66 -4.12 0.93
C ILE A 138 22.05 -5.59 0.77
N ILE A 139 21.11 -6.51 0.92
CA ILE A 139 21.37 -7.95 0.78
C ILE A 139 21.89 -8.27 -0.63
N THR A 140 21.26 -7.71 -1.66
CA THR A 140 21.64 -7.91 -3.06
C THR A 140 23.04 -7.37 -3.33
N THR A 141 23.37 -6.19 -2.82
CA THR A 141 24.68 -5.54 -2.98
C THR A 141 25.77 -6.33 -2.29
N ILE A 142 25.55 -6.78 -1.05
CA ILE A 142 26.50 -7.62 -0.32
C ILE A 142 26.75 -8.92 -1.09
N GLY A 143 25.68 -9.53 -1.61
CA GLY A 143 25.79 -10.75 -2.41
C GLY A 143 26.60 -10.54 -3.69
N LEU A 144 26.41 -9.42 -4.36
CA LEU A 144 27.11 -9.08 -5.60
C LEU A 144 28.60 -8.79 -5.38
N VAL A 145 28.95 -8.04 -4.34
CA VAL A 145 30.34 -7.77 -3.94
C VAL A 145 31.06 -9.07 -3.61
N ARG A 146 30.43 -9.95 -2.85
CA ARG A 146 31.01 -11.25 -2.46
C ARG A 146 31.28 -12.18 -3.65
N ILE A 147 30.54 -12.02 -4.74
CA ILE A 147 30.82 -12.78 -5.98
C ILE A 147 32.01 -12.19 -6.72
N ASN A 148 32.16 -10.88 -6.73
CA ASN A 148 33.26 -10.19 -7.44
C ASN A 148 34.64 -10.36 -6.78
N GLU A 149 34.68 -10.60 -5.47
CA GLU A 149 35.90 -10.82 -4.72
C GLU A 149 36.46 -12.29 -4.81
N LYS A 150 35.75 -13.18 -5.52
CA LYS A 150 36.13 -14.59 -5.72
C LYS A 150 36.54 -14.90 -7.16
#